data_395c610a465eca06a44a72528242dda9
#
_entry.id   395c610a465eca06a44a72528242dda9
#
_cell.length_a   1.000
_cell.length_b   1.000
_cell.length_c   1.000
_cell.angle_alpha   90.00
_cell.angle_beta   90.00
_cell.angle_gamma   90.00
#
_symmetry.space_group_name_H-M   'P 1'
#
loop_
_entity.id
_entity.type
_entity.pdbx_description
1 polymer ?
#
loop_
_entity_poly.entity_id
_entity_poly.type
_entity_poly.pdbx_seq_one_letter_code
_entity_poly.pdbx_strand_id
1 'polypeptide(L)'
;MDHPLNHRELYRLPWNLSDNAINWLEPTSQCNLYCDGCYRKNETNGHKTLEQVRHELDVFNRLRNTDGVSIAGGDPLTHPKIEEIVAMVAGDGHKPIINTNGQLLTPEKLRALKAAGVQGFTFHIDSGQQRPHMKGKTEVELNELRLKYARMLADVGGISCAFNA
;
A
#
# COMPACT_ATOMS: atom_id res chain seq x y z
N MET A 1 10.92 17.73 -10.26
CA MET A 1 11.05 16.41 -9.57
C MET A 1 10.08 15.48 -10.26
N ASP A 2 10.60 14.47 -10.92
CA ASP A 2 9.74 13.44 -11.53
C ASP A 2 9.09 12.63 -10.41
N HIS A 3 7.79 12.74 -10.29
CA HIS A 3 7.02 12.00 -9.29
C HIS A 3 6.94 10.53 -9.74
N PRO A 4 7.30 9.54 -8.89
CA PRO A 4 7.38 8.13 -9.30
C PRO A 4 6.03 7.55 -9.77
N LEU A 5 4.92 8.16 -9.37
CA LEU A 5 3.58 7.83 -9.86
C LEU A 5 3.01 9.02 -10.66
N ASN A 6 3.41 9.13 -11.92
CA ASN A 6 2.85 10.12 -12.82
C ASN A 6 1.52 9.61 -13.39
N HIS A 7 0.41 10.22 -12.99
CA HIS A 7 -0.92 9.82 -13.44
C HIS A 7 -1.08 9.85 -14.95
N ARG A 8 -0.41 10.78 -15.66
CA ARG A 8 -0.47 10.88 -17.12
C ARG A 8 0.18 9.68 -17.81
N GLU A 9 1.19 9.07 -17.20
CA GLU A 9 1.87 7.89 -17.72
C GLU A 9 1.13 6.59 -17.36
N LEU A 10 0.32 6.62 -16.29
CA LEU A 10 -0.51 5.48 -15.90
C LEU A 10 -1.76 5.32 -16.78
N TYR A 11 -2.17 6.39 -17.48
CA TYR A 11 -3.29 6.33 -18.43
C TYR A 11 -2.77 6.14 -19.84
N ARG A 12 -2.84 4.91 -20.32
CA ARG A 12 -2.52 4.56 -21.70
C ARG A 12 -3.78 4.57 -22.56
N LEU A 13 -3.74 5.27 -23.67
CA LEU A 13 -4.83 5.31 -24.63
C LEU A 13 -4.33 4.89 -26.02
N PRO A 14 -5.11 4.12 -26.77
CA PRO A 14 -6.40 3.54 -26.42
C PRO A 14 -6.27 2.35 -25.45
N TRP A 15 -7.23 2.17 -24.54
CA TRP A 15 -7.34 1.01 -23.66
C TRP A 15 -7.87 -0.19 -24.44
N ASN A 16 -7.37 -1.36 -24.11
CA ASN A 16 -7.92 -2.65 -24.54
C ASN A 16 -8.32 -3.53 -23.34
N LEU A 17 -8.95 -4.67 -23.58
CA LEU A 17 -9.44 -5.54 -22.51
C LEU A 17 -8.33 -6.17 -21.64
N SER A 18 -7.08 -6.14 -22.10
CA SER A 18 -5.93 -6.62 -21.33
C SER A 18 -5.29 -5.54 -20.46
N ASP A 19 -5.60 -4.27 -20.69
CA ASP A 19 -4.99 -3.17 -19.92
C ASP A 19 -5.62 -3.06 -18.53
N ASN A 20 -4.75 -2.89 -17.53
CA ASN A 20 -5.14 -2.62 -16.16
C ASN A 20 -4.06 -1.75 -15.49
N ALA A 21 -4.37 -0.50 -15.18
CA ALA A 21 -3.40 0.41 -14.58
C ALA A 21 -2.89 -0.10 -13.23
N ILE A 22 -3.77 -0.68 -12.41
CA ILE A 22 -3.44 -1.14 -11.05
C ILE A 22 -4.14 -2.46 -10.76
N ASN A 23 -3.37 -3.50 -10.45
CA ASN A 23 -3.87 -4.73 -9.86
C ASN A 23 -3.90 -4.62 -8.33
N TRP A 24 -4.78 -5.40 -7.71
CA TRP A 24 -4.98 -5.43 -6.27
C TRP A 24 -4.45 -6.74 -5.70
N LEU A 25 -3.41 -6.67 -4.84
CA LEU A 25 -2.79 -7.81 -4.19
C LEU A 25 -3.04 -7.75 -2.68
N GLU A 26 -3.58 -8.81 -2.11
CA GLU A 26 -3.84 -8.92 -0.67
C GLU A 26 -2.99 -10.04 -0.06
N PRO A 27 -1.74 -9.78 0.35
CA PRO A 27 -0.87 -10.82 0.91
C PRO A 27 -1.24 -11.22 2.34
N THR A 28 -2.10 -10.45 2.99
CA THR A 28 -2.53 -10.72 4.36
C THR A 28 -3.94 -10.25 4.63
N SER A 29 -4.66 -10.97 5.48
CA SER A 29 -5.89 -10.49 6.10
C SER A 29 -5.66 -9.94 7.52
N GLN A 30 -4.43 -10.08 8.07
CA GLN A 30 -4.09 -9.55 9.38
C GLN A 30 -4.11 -8.01 9.37
N CYS A 31 -4.70 -7.42 10.41
CA CYS A 31 -4.68 -5.99 10.64
C CYS A 31 -4.39 -5.69 12.11
N ASN A 32 -3.75 -4.59 12.36
CA ASN A 32 -3.41 -4.10 13.70
C ASN A 32 -4.37 -3.04 14.22
N LEU A 33 -5.40 -2.68 13.46
CA LEU A 33 -6.47 -1.75 13.84
C LEU A 33 -7.84 -2.36 13.56
N TYR A 34 -8.82 -1.91 14.31
CA TYR A 34 -10.24 -2.10 14.04
C TYR A 34 -10.80 -0.84 13.36
N CYS A 35 -11.59 -1.01 12.30
CA CYS A 35 -12.23 0.08 11.56
C CYS A 35 -13.72 -0.19 11.43
N ASP A 36 -14.56 0.81 11.70
CA ASP A 36 -16.02 0.67 11.66
C ASP A 36 -16.55 0.34 10.26
N GLY A 37 -15.95 0.89 9.21
CA GLY A 37 -16.29 0.65 7.80
C GLY A 37 -15.38 -0.36 7.09
N CYS A 38 -14.75 -1.29 7.79
CA CYS A 38 -13.80 -2.22 7.19
C CYS A 38 -14.48 -3.15 6.16
N TYR A 39 -14.05 -3.10 4.90
CA TYR A 39 -14.57 -3.98 3.84
C TYR A 39 -14.28 -5.46 4.09
N ARG A 40 -13.26 -5.78 4.85
CA ARG A 40 -12.92 -7.13 5.30
C ARG A 40 -13.59 -7.53 6.60
N LYS A 41 -14.49 -6.71 7.13
CA LYS A 41 -15.22 -6.97 8.41
C LYS A 41 -14.28 -7.26 9.59
N ASN A 42 -13.07 -6.69 9.56
CA ASN A 42 -12.03 -6.92 10.56
C ASN A 42 -11.65 -8.41 10.75
N GLU A 43 -11.80 -9.23 9.72
CA GLU A 43 -11.37 -10.63 9.73
C GLU A 43 -9.84 -10.72 9.68
N THR A 44 -9.26 -11.64 10.46
CA THR A 44 -7.81 -11.83 10.57
C THR A 44 -7.44 -13.31 10.40
N ASN A 45 -7.43 -13.78 9.14
CA ASN A 45 -7.23 -15.20 8.82
C ASN A 45 -5.76 -15.59 8.57
N GLY A 46 -4.83 -14.64 8.57
CA GLY A 46 -3.41 -14.90 8.46
C GLY A 46 -2.73 -14.29 7.24
N HIS A 47 -1.51 -14.78 6.98
CA HIS A 47 -0.65 -14.33 5.90
C HIS A 47 -0.58 -15.38 4.80
N LYS A 48 -0.55 -14.95 3.54
CA LYS A 48 -0.19 -15.80 2.41
C LYS A 48 1.31 -16.10 2.44
N THR A 49 1.70 -17.27 1.96
CA THR A 49 3.11 -17.57 1.73
C THR A 49 3.64 -16.78 0.53
N LEU A 50 4.96 -16.63 0.43
CA LEU A 50 5.57 -16.00 -0.76
C LEU A 50 5.25 -16.74 -2.05
N GLU A 51 5.10 -18.07 -1.99
CA GLU A 51 4.68 -18.90 -3.13
C GLU A 51 3.27 -18.57 -3.59
N GLN A 52 2.33 -18.39 -2.65
CA GLN A 52 0.96 -17.97 -2.98
C GLN A 52 0.94 -16.56 -3.59
N VAL A 53 1.72 -15.63 -3.03
CA VAL A 53 1.87 -14.28 -3.59
C VAL A 53 2.47 -14.33 -4.99
N ARG A 54 3.52 -15.12 -5.22
CA ARG A 54 4.13 -15.31 -6.54
C ARG A 54 3.11 -15.84 -7.56
N HIS A 55 2.34 -16.85 -7.17
CA HIS A 55 1.31 -17.42 -8.03
C HIS A 55 0.27 -16.36 -8.46
N GLU A 56 -0.20 -15.50 -7.54
CA GLU A 56 -1.14 -14.43 -7.87
C GLU A 56 -0.53 -13.39 -8.83
N LEU A 57 0.73 -13.01 -8.61
CA LEU A 57 1.43 -12.09 -9.51
C LEU A 57 1.61 -12.70 -10.91
N ASP A 58 1.90 -14.00 -11.02
CA ASP A 58 2.00 -14.71 -12.30
C ASP A 58 0.65 -14.74 -13.04
N VAL A 59 -0.46 -14.85 -12.30
CA VAL A 59 -1.80 -14.73 -12.88
C VAL A 59 -2.05 -13.33 -13.41
N PHE A 60 -1.69 -12.28 -12.66
CA PHE A 60 -1.80 -10.89 -13.11
C PHE A 60 -1.00 -10.67 -14.40
N ASN A 61 0.27 -11.08 -14.39
CA ASN A 61 1.20 -10.90 -15.52
C ASN A 61 0.72 -11.60 -16.79
N ARG A 62 0.07 -12.76 -16.63
CA ARG A 62 -0.47 -13.52 -17.77
C ARG A 62 -1.74 -12.90 -18.35
N LEU A 63 -2.58 -12.30 -17.52
CA LEU A 63 -3.92 -11.86 -17.90
C LEU A 63 -4.04 -10.38 -18.18
N ARG A 64 -3.13 -9.55 -17.68
CA ARG A 64 -3.24 -8.10 -17.73
C ARG A 64 -1.90 -7.42 -18.00
N ASN A 65 -1.95 -6.33 -18.77
CA ASN A 65 -0.88 -5.35 -18.88
C ASN A 65 -0.98 -4.38 -17.71
N THR A 66 -0.22 -4.61 -16.66
CA THR A 66 -0.33 -3.88 -15.40
C THR A 66 0.83 -2.90 -15.23
N ASP A 67 0.55 -1.66 -14.84
CA ASP A 67 1.58 -0.66 -14.50
C ASP A 67 1.96 -0.73 -13.02
N GLY A 68 0.97 -0.89 -12.14
CA GLY A 68 1.18 -0.89 -10.71
C GLY A 68 0.43 -2.01 -9.99
N VAL A 69 0.93 -2.37 -8.82
CA VAL A 69 0.27 -3.31 -7.91
C VAL A 69 0.01 -2.62 -6.58
N SER A 70 -1.26 -2.51 -6.26
CA SER A 70 -1.76 -2.00 -4.98
C SER A 70 -1.75 -3.13 -3.96
N ILE A 71 -0.81 -3.07 -3.02
CA ILE A 71 -0.64 -4.07 -1.96
C ILE A 71 -1.49 -3.65 -0.77
N ALA A 72 -2.50 -4.44 -0.45
CA ALA A 72 -3.53 -4.13 0.54
C ALA A 72 -3.87 -5.35 1.43
N GLY A 73 -5.13 -5.53 1.77
CA GLY A 73 -5.64 -6.64 2.59
C GLY A 73 -6.13 -6.16 3.95
N GLY A 74 -5.66 -6.76 5.03
CA GLY A 74 -5.81 -6.22 6.38
C GLY A 74 -4.96 -4.95 6.50
N ASP A 75 -3.74 -5.09 7.02
CA ASP A 75 -2.70 -4.06 6.82
C ASP A 75 -1.43 -4.75 6.32
N PRO A 76 -0.92 -4.43 5.13
CA PRO A 76 0.24 -5.09 4.54
C PRO A 76 1.49 -5.05 5.41
N LEU A 77 1.65 -4.00 6.24
CA LEU A 77 2.80 -3.86 7.13
C LEU A 77 2.81 -4.88 8.27
N THR A 78 1.72 -5.63 8.48
CA THR A 78 1.67 -6.76 9.42
C THR A 78 2.33 -8.00 8.83
N HIS A 79 2.49 -8.09 7.51
CA HIS A 79 3.07 -9.26 6.88
C HIS A 79 4.58 -9.33 7.18
N PRO A 80 5.08 -10.46 7.73
CA PRO A 80 6.49 -10.57 8.17
C PRO A 80 7.51 -10.47 7.02
N LYS A 81 7.06 -10.68 5.78
CA LYS A 81 7.89 -10.66 4.57
C LYS A 81 7.44 -9.58 3.58
N ILE A 82 6.96 -8.45 4.09
CA ILE A 82 6.43 -7.39 3.21
C ILE A 82 7.49 -6.80 2.28
N GLU A 83 8.74 -6.70 2.72
CA GLU A 83 9.84 -6.21 1.89
C GLU A 83 10.12 -7.16 0.72
N GLU A 84 10.08 -8.49 0.96
CA GLU A 84 10.23 -9.50 -0.10
C GLU A 84 9.09 -9.43 -1.12
N ILE A 85 7.85 -9.20 -0.65
CA ILE A 85 6.67 -9.03 -1.52
C ILE A 85 6.81 -7.78 -2.39
N VAL A 86 7.23 -6.65 -1.81
CA VAL A 86 7.49 -5.41 -2.56
C VAL A 86 8.57 -5.64 -3.61
N ALA A 87 9.66 -6.34 -3.25
CA ALA A 87 10.73 -6.68 -4.18
C ALA A 87 10.27 -7.60 -5.33
N MET A 88 9.36 -8.56 -5.07
CA MET A 88 8.76 -9.39 -6.13
C MET A 88 7.97 -8.53 -7.12
N VAL A 89 7.12 -7.63 -6.64
CA VAL A 89 6.32 -6.73 -7.48
C VAL A 89 7.22 -5.82 -8.32
N ALA A 90 8.25 -5.23 -7.71
CA ALA A 90 9.21 -4.38 -8.40
C ALA A 90 10.05 -5.18 -9.41
N GLY A 91 10.43 -6.42 -9.07
CA GLY A 91 11.18 -7.32 -9.95
C GLY A 91 10.41 -7.73 -11.22
N ASP A 92 9.09 -7.78 -11.16
CA ASP A 92 8.22 -7.99 -12.32
C ASP A 92 8.07 -6.73 -13.20
N GLY A 93 8.68 -5.60 -12.81
CA GLY A 93 8.58 -4.33 -13.54
C GLY A 93 7.36 -3.49 -13.19
N HIS A 94 6.59 -3.88 -12.18
CA HIS A 94 5.43 -3.12 -11.71
C HIS A 94 5.81 -2.08 -10.65
N LYS A 95 4.94 -1.10 -10.46
CA LYS A 95 5.06 -0.07 -9.42
C LYS A 95 4.39 -0.54 -8.13
N PRO A 96 5.13 -0.93 -7.07
CA PRO A 96 4.51 -1.34 -5.80
C PRO A 96 3.94 -0.12 -5.06
N ILE A 97 2.67 -0.19 -4.68
CA ILE A 97 1.96 0.83 -3.89
C ILE A 97 1.39 0.14 -2.66
N ILE A 98 1.76 0.61 -1.46
CA ILE A 98 1.27 0.04 -0.20
C ILE A 98 0.07 0.83 0.30
N ASN A 99 -1.06 0.14 0.51
CA ASN A 99 -2.24 0.70 1.18
C ASN A 99 -2.22 0.30 2.64
N THR A 100 -2.07 1.27 3.55
CA THR A 100 -1.87 0.99 4.97
C THR A 100 -2.54 2.04 5.85
N ASN A 101 -2.85 1.66 7.08
CA ASN A 101 -3.22 2.60 8.13
C ASN A 101 -2.01 3.36 8.71
N GLY A 102 -0.79 2.98 8.35
CA GLY A 102 0.47 3.60 8.74
C GLY A 102 0.97 3.28 10.15
N GLN A 103 0.16 2.64 11.01
CA GLN A 103 0.50 2.43 12.43
C GLN A 103 1.83 1.70 12.66
N LEU A 104 2.20 0.78 11.77
CA LEU A 104 3.43 0.01 11.84
C LEU A 104 4.58 0.59 11.01
N LEU A 105 4.38 1.74 10.37
CA LEU A 105 5.42 2.36 9.55
C LEU A 105 6.40 3.13 10.44
N THR A 106 7.63 2.65 10.51
CA THR A 106 8.76 3.35 11.12
C THR A 106 9.70 3.90 10.04
N PRO A 107 10.59 4.85 10.37
CA PRO A 107 11.61 5.32 9.43
C PRO A 107 12.51 4.19 8.90
N GLU A 108 12.83 3.20 9.73
CA GLU A 108 13.65 2.03 9.36
C GLU A 108 12.89 1.16 8.34
N LYS A 109 11.62 0.83 8.64
CA LYS A 109 10.76 0.04 7.74
C LYS A 109 10.54 0.77 6.42
N LEU A 110 10.34 2.09 6.45
CA LEU A 110 10.20 2.89 5.22
C LEU A 110 11.46 2.83 4.35
N ARG A 111 12.66 2.94 4.95
CA ARG A 111 13.92 2.80 4.21
C ARG A 111 14.10 1.40 3.61
N ALA A 112 13.74 0.35 4.37
CA ALA A 112 13.77 -1.03 3.87
C ALA A 112 12.81 -1.25 2.69
N LEU A 113 11.58 -0.75 2.80
CA LEU A 113 10.58 -0.82 1.73
C LEU A 113 11.02 -0.01 0.49
N LYS A 114 11.67 1.14 0.69
CA LYS A 114 12.25 1.89 -0.43
C LYS A 114 13.36 1.12 -1.13
N ALA A 115 14.26 0.51 -0.37
CA ALA A 115 15.32 -0.35 -0.92
C ALA A 115 14.74 -1.56 -1.68
N ALA A 116 13.59 -2.09 -1.24
CA ALA A 116 12.84 -3.14 -1.93
C ALA A 116 12.10 -2.66 -3.20
N GLY A 117 12.01 -1.35 -3.44
CA GLY A 117 11.44 -0.79 -4.67
C GLY A 117 10.04 -0.20 -4.54
N VAL A 118 9.54 0.06 -3.32
CA VAL A 118 8.23 0.73 -3.14
C VAL A 118 8.24 2.10 -3.82
N GLN A 119 7.16 2.42 -4.54
CA GLN A 119 7.01 3.68 -5.25
C GLN A 119 5.88 4.57 -4.70
N GLY A 120 4.99 4.02 -3.89
CA GLY A 120 3.92 4.82 -3.31
C GLY A 120 3.32 4.23 -2.06
N PHE A 121 2.71 5.10 -1.27
CA PHE A 121 1.84 4.76 -0.15
C PHE A 121 0.50 5.46 -0.31
N THR A 122 -0.56 4.72 -0.04
CA THR A 122 -1.89 5.25 0.19
C THR A 122 -2.23 5.00 1.65
N PHE A 123 -2.32 6.06 2.43
CA PHE A 123 -2.69 5.98 3.83
C PHE A 123 -4.19 6.10 4.00
N HIS A 124 -4.79 5.15 4.70
CA HIS A 124 -6.16 5.23 5.15
C HIS A 124 -6.19 5.73 6.59
N ILE A 125 -6.66 6.97 6.78
CA ILE A 125 -6.68 7.65 8.07
C ILE A 125 -8.00 8.40 8.22
N ASP A 126 -8.91 7.85 9.01
CA ASP A 126 -10.23 8.39 9.26
C ASP A 126 -10.67 8.24 10.72
N SER A 127 -11.80 8.85 11.06
CA SER A 127 -12.38 8.84 12.41
C SER A 127 -12.97 7.49 12.82
N GLY A 128 -13.29 6.59 11.88
CA GLY A 128 -13.83 5.25 12.14
C GLY A 128 -12.77 4.23 12.58
N GLN A 129 -11.49 4.61 12.58
CA GLN A 129 -10.40 3.74 13.01
C GLN A 129 -10.17 3.81 14.52
N GLN A 130 -10.10 2.66 15.18
CA GLN A 130 -9.78 2.59 16.62
C GLN A 130 -8.26 2.64 16.82
N ARG A 131 -7.70 3.87 16.77
CA ARG A 131 -6.26 4.09 16.93
C ARG A 131 -5.86 4.20 18.39
N PRO A 132 -4.83 3.44 18.87
CA PRO A 132 -4.22 3.68 20.17
C PRO A 132 -3.72 5.12 20.27
N HIS A 133 -3.85 5.72 21.45
CA HIS A 133 -3.34 7.06 21.77
C HIS A 133 -4.01 8.25 21.08
N MET A 134 -5.06 8.04 20.28
CA MET A 134 -5.87 9.12 19.72
C MET A 134 -7.21 9.22 20.46
N LYS A 135 -7.33 10.22 21.32
CA LYS A 135 -8.57 10.56 22.03
C LYS A 135 -9.36 11.56 21.21
N GLY A 136 -10.60 11.23 20.87
CA GLY A 136 -11.51 12.15 20.19
C GLY A 136 -11.44 12.18 18.68
N LYS A 137 -10.35 11.77 18.05
CA LYS A 137 -10.19 11.64 16.58
C LYS A 137 -10.73 12.86 15.81
N THR A 138 -10.35 14.04 16.26
CA THR A 138 -10.72 15.29 15.59
C THR A 138 -10.00 15.38 14.24
N GLU A 139 -10.58 16.12 13.27
CA GLU A 139 -9.90 16.33 11.99
C GLU A 139 -8.54 17.01 12.13
N VAL A 140 -8.32 17.80 13.18
CA VAL A 140 -7.01 18.40 13.48
C VAL A 140 -6.00 17.30 13.80
N GLU A 141 -6.32 16.38 14.73
CA GLU A 141 -5.44 15.26 15.09
C GLU A 141 -5.18 14.32 13.91
N LEU A 142 -6.21 14.03 13.12
CA LEU A 142 -6.07 13.21 11.91
C LEU A 142 -5.19 13.88 10.86
N ASN A 143 -5.29 15.21 10.68
CA ASN A 143 -4.43 15.95 9.76
C ASN A 143 -2.98 16.04 10.27
N GLU A 144 -2.73 16.17 11.56
CA GLU A 144 -1.38 16.09 12.14
C GLU A 144 -0.75 14.71 11.86
N LEU A 145 -1.54 13.63 11.98
CA LEU A 145 -1.08 12.29 11.66
C LEU A 145 -0.78 12.13 10.16
N ARG A 146 -1.65 12.64 9.28
CA ARG A 146 -1.41 12.64 7.82
C ARG A 146 -0.13 13.41 7.48
N LEU A 147 0.08 14.59 8.07
CA LEU A 147 1.30 15.39 7.91
C LEU A 147 2.55 14.66 8.41
N LYS A 148 2.46 13.94 9.52
CA LYS A 148 3.57 13.12 10.02
C LYS A 148 4.05 12.12 8.96
N TYR A 149 3.14 11.37 8.34
CA TYR A 149 3.51 10.40 7.30
C TYR A 149 3.99 11.09 6.03
N ALA A 150 3.33 12.17 5.59
CA ALA A 150 3.79 12.93 4.44
C ALA A 150 5.22 13.43 4.60
N ARG A 151 5.58 13.98 5.78
CA ARG A 151 6.94 14.41 6.08
C ARG A 151 7.92 13.23 6.09
N MET A 152 7.56 12.12 6.73
CA MET A 152 8.41 10.92 6.76
C MET A 152 8.74 10.41 5.34
N LEU A 153 7.77 10.42 4.41
CA LEU A 153 8.00 10.05 3.03
C LEU A 153 8.83 11.10 2.28
N ALA A 154 8.59 12.38 2.53
CA ALA A 154 9.33 13.47 1.92
C ALA A 154 10.82 13.45 2.32
N ASP A 155 11.13 13.15 3.58
CA ASP A 155 12.50 13.03 4.08
C ASP A 155 13.29 11.91 3.39
N VAL A 156 12.62 10.79 3.07
CA VAL A 156 13.23 9.70 2.31
C VAL A 156 13.30 10.01 0.81
N GLY A 157 12.32 10.76 0.29
CA GLY A 157 12.22 11.21 -1.10
C GLY A 157 11.89 10.10 -2.10
N GLY A 158 11.41 10.48 -3.27
CA GLY A 158 11.15 9.57 -4.39
C GLY A 158 10.05 8.52 -4.15
N ILE A 159 9.11 8.79 -3.24
CA ILE A 159 7.95 7.93 -2.94
C ILE A 159 6.69 8.79 -2.97
N SER A 160 5.68 8.35 -3.69
CA SER A 160 4.38 9.01 -3.73
C SER A 160 3.60 8.84 -2.44
N CYS A 161 2.84 9.86 -2.07
CA CYS A 161 1.99 9.86 -0.89
C CYS A 161 0.56 10.24 -1.26
N ALA A 162 -0.39 9.36 -0.94
CA ALA A 162 -1.82 9.63 -1.08
C ALA A 162 -2.54 9.32 0.25
N PHE A 163 -3.68 9.96 0.46
CA PHE A 163 -4.54 9.74 1.63
C PHE A 163 -5.96 9.43 1.17
N ASN A 164 -6.54 8.38 1.77
CA ASN A 164 -7.97 8.11 1.73
C ASN A 164 -8.55 8.47 3.11
N ALA A 165 -9.67 9.19 3.10
CA ALA A 165 -10.42 9.58 4.29
C ALA A 165 -11.89 9.21 4.15
#